data_fab19d083e6bdbda88e418586fbe771a
#
_entry.id   fab19d083e6bdbda88e418586fbe771a
#
_cell.length_a   1.000
_cell.length_b   1.000
_cell.length_c   1.000
_cell.angle_alpha   90.00
_cell.angle_beta   90.00
_cell.angle_gamma   90.00
#
_symmetry.space_group_name_H-M   'P 1'
#
loop_
_entity.id
_entity.type
_entity.pdbx_description
1 polymer ?
#
loop_
_entity_poly.entity_id
_entity_poly.type
_entity_poly.pdbx_seq_one_letter_code
_entity_poly.pdbx_strand_id
1 'polypeptide(L)'
;MNRESLFSGILIGLGATGYLALGGIPGAVIFAFGLICVVLFGVPLYTGKAGVTNDIPALVKIWFFNIIGCALLGLLVFSLGGAPVERAQDMVAGRIAQGPWRSFLRAVGCGLIIDIAVWLYKNKGSILPVLFGVPLFILCGFYHSIADVTYIVAAWTWDPALLWYYPLIVLGNYVGCNVRRVTLPASSADSPKRS
;
A
#
# COMPACT_ATOMS: atom_id res chain seq x y z
N MET A 1 -17.60 6.35 -4.50
CA MET A 1 -16.41 6.55 -3.62
C MET A 1 -16.27 5.47 -2.54
N ASN A 2 -17.26 5.21 -1.68
CA ASN A 2 -17.07 4.21 -0.61
C ASN A 2 -16.88 2.78 -1.14
N ARG A 3 -17.74 2.34 -2.08
CA ARG A 3 -17.64 1.01 -2.70
C ARG A 3 -16.34 0.84 -3.51
N GLU A 4 -15.94 1.87 -4.23
CA GLU A 4 -14.70 1.88 -5.00
C GLU A 4 -13.46 1.81 -4.10
N SER A 5 -13.46 2.56 -2.98
CA SER A 5 -12.38 2.51 -1.99
C SER A 5 -12.32 1.14 -1.29
N LEU A 6 -13.48 0.55 -0.96
CA LEU A 6 -13.53 -0.81 -0.44
C LEU A 6 -12.95 -1.81 -1.45
N PHE A 7 -13.34 -1.69 -2.72
CA PHE A 7 -12.86 -2.56 -3.79
C PHE A 7 -11.36 -2.42 -4.01
N SER A 8 -10.81 -1.19 -3.96
CA SER A 8 -9.36 -1.02 -4.06
C SER A 8 -8.60 -1.67 -2.89
N GLY A 9 -9.17 -1.64 -1.67
CA GLY A 9 -8.65 -2.39 -0.53
C GLY A 9 -8.64 -3.90 -0.78
N ILE A 10 -9.72 -4.45 -1.34
CA ILE A 10 -9.81 -5.86 -1.74
C ILE A 10 -8.70 -6.20 -2.75
N LEU A 11 -8.50 -5.36 -3.77
CA LEU A 11 -7.47 -5.59 -4.80
C LEU A 11 -6.05 -5.59 -4.20
N ILE A 12 -5.74 -4.66 -3.30
CA ILE A 12 -4.46 -4.65 -2.59
C ILE A 12 -4.34 -5.86 -1.68
N GLY A 13 -5.41 -6.23 -0.98
CA GLY A 13 -5.48 -7.45 -0.17
C GLY A 13 -5.21 -8.72 -0.96
N LEU A 14 -5.73 -8.82 -2.20
CA LEU A 14 -5.42 -9.95 -3.11
C LEU A 14 -3.93 -10.02 -3.45
N GLY A 15 -3.30 -8.87 -3.77
CA GLY A 15 -1.86 -8.80 -3.97
C GLY A 15 -1.08 -9.24 -2.73
N ALA A 16 -1.49 -8.76 -1.55
CA ALA A 16 -0.90 -9.15 -0.27
C ALA A 16 -1.05 -10.65 0.02
N THR A 17 -2.22 -11.22 -0.27
CA THR A 17 -2.48 -12.67 -0.16
C THR A 17 -1.55 -13.46 -1.08
N GLY A 18 -1.36 -13.03 -2.32
CA GLY A 18 -0.41 -13.65 -3.26
C GLY A 18 1.03 -13.61 -2.72
N TYR A 19 1.43 -12.50 -2.09
CA TYR A 19 2.73 -12.41 -1.44
C TYR A 19 2.85 -13.36 -0.24
N LEU A 20 1.83 -13.45 0.61
CA LEU A 20 1.83 -14.40 1.72
C LEU A 20 1.87 -15.86 1.26
N ALA A 21 1.23 -16.17 0.14
CA ALA A 21 1.23 -17.53 -0.41
C ALA A 21 2.60 -17.94 -0.96
N LEU A 22 3.25 -17.08 -1.74
CA LEU A 22 4.46 -17.42 -2.49
C LEU A 22 5.76 -17.01 -1.78
N GLY A 23 5.76 -15.84 -1.14
CA GLY A 23 6.96 -15.24 -0.53
C GLY A 23 8.02 -14.82 -1.56
N GLY A 24 9.09 -14.20 -1.06
CA GLY A 24 10.26 -13.85 -1.86
C GLY A 24 9.99 -13.06 -3.14
N ILE A 25 10.81 -13.27 -4.17
CA ILE A 25 10.67 -12.59 -5.46
C ILE A 25 9.37 -12.93 -6.17
N PRO A 26 8.93 -14.21 -6.28
CA PRO A 26 7.67 -14.54 -6.93
C PRO A 26 6.47 -13.83 -6.26
N GLY A 27 6.42 -13.83 -4.94
CA GLY A 27 5.36 -13.14 -4.20
C GLY A 27 5.37 -11.64 -4.43
N ALA A 28 6.56 -11.01 -4.45
CA ALA A 28 6.69 -9.57 -4.72
C ALA A 28 6.19 -9.19 -6.13
N VAL A 29 6.45 -10.02 -7.12
CA VAL A 29 5.96 -9.82 -8.50
C VAL A 29 4.44 -9.98 -8.55
N ILE A 30 3.90 -11.04 -7.94
CA ILE A 30 2.45 -11.29 -7.93
C ILE A 30 1.69 -10.21 -7.17
N PHE A 31 2.29 -9.63 -6.13
CA PHE A 31 1.68 -8.49 -5.42
C PHE A 31 1.35 -7.32 -6.36
N ALA A 32 2.15 -7.10 -7.42
CA ALA A 32 1.92 -6.01 -8.39
C ALA A 32 0.53 -6.10 -9.04
N PHE A 33 -0.05 -7.30 -9.17
CA PHE A 33 -1.39 -7.50 -9.69
C PHE A 33 -2.42 -6.61 -8.97
N GLY A 34 -2.36 -6.53 -7.64
CA GLY A 34 -3.30 -5.71 -6.85
C GLY A 34 -3.26 -4.23 -7.24
N LEU A 35 -2.06 -3.62 -7.29
CA LEU A 35 -1.92 -2.20 -7.65
C LEU A 35 -2.18 -1.94 -9.14
N ILE A 36 -1.80 -2.88 -10.02
CA ILE A 36 -2.14 -2.80 -11.45
C ILE A 36 -3.66 -2.74 -11.63
N CYS A 37 -4.40 -3.61 -10.98
CA CYS A 37 -5.87 -3.57 -11.03
C CYS A 37 -6.42 -2.25 -10.47
N VAL A 38 -5.91 -1.76 -9.34
CA VAL A 38 -6.32 -0.47 -8.76
C VAL A 38 -6.18 0.68 -9.77
N VAL A 39 -5.05 0.77 -10.46
CA VAL A 39 -4.81 1.87 -11.41
C VAL A 39 -5.60 1.70 -12.71
N LEU A 40 -5.79 0.46 -13.19
CA LEU A 40 -6.57 0.18 -14.40
C LEU A 40 -8.07 0.39 -14.19
N PHE A 41 -8.62 0.01 -13.03
CA PHE A 41 -10.01 0.33 -12.66
C PHE A 41 -10.21 1.79 -12.28
N GLY A 42 -9.14 2.55 -12.04
CA GLY A 42 -9.21 3.95 -11.61
C GLY A 42 -9.79 4.16 -10.21
N VAL A 43 -9.84 3.11 -9.39
CA VAL A 43 -10.45 3.17 -8.04
C VAL A 43 -9.51 3.83 -7.02
N PRO A 44 -10.06 4.56 -6.02
CA PRO A 44 -9.25 5.35 -5.11
C PRO A 44 -8.52 4.49 -4.08
N LEU A 45 -7.20 4.64 -4.05
CA LEU A 45 -6.31 4.05 -3.05
C LEU A 45 -5.65 5.18 -2.25
N TYR A 46 -5.52 5.03 -0.93
CA TYR A 46 -4.93 6.01 -0.02
C TYR A 46 -3.57 6.50 -0.52
N THR A 47 -2.61 5.61 -0.72
CA THR A 47 -1.25 5.94 -1.18
C THR A 47 -1.23 6.54 -2.60
N GLY A 48 -2.18 6.17 -3.47
CA GLY A 48 -2.33 6.76 -4.81
C GLY A 48 -3.04 8.12 -4.83
N LYS A 49 -3.58 8.57 -3.69
CA LYS A 49 -4.27 9.85 -3.53
C LYS A 49 -3.54 10.80 -2.58
N ALA A 50 -2.77 10.29 -1.62
CA ALA A 50 -2.09 11.07 -0.58
C ALA A 50 -1.13 12.15 -1.14
N GLY A 51 -0.50 11.91 -2.29
CA GLY A 51 0.40 12.85 -2.96
C GLY A 51 -0.28 13.86 -3.89
N VAL A 52 -1.61 13.76 -4.09
CA VAL A 52 -2.32 14.59 -5.09
C VAL A 52 -3.52 15.36 -4.54
N THR A 53 -4.01 15.03 -3.36
CA THR A 53 -5.16 15.72 -2.74
C THR A 53 -4.79 16.48 -1.48
N ASN A 54 -5.44 17.63 -1.27
CA ASN A 54 -5.40 18.38 -0.01
C ASN A 54 -6.66 18.14 0.84
N ASP A 55 -7.64 17.38 0.32
CA ASP A 55 -8.87 17.04 1.02
C ASP A 55 -8.60 15.89 2.00
N ILE A 56 -8.17 16.25 3.22
CA ILE A 56 -7.85 15.28 4.27
C ILE A 56 -9.07 14.45 4.69
N PRO A 57 -10.28 15.03 4.89
CA PRO A 57 -11.48 14.23 5.15
C PRO A 57 -11.76 13.17 4.09
N ALA A 58 -11.65 13.51 2.81
CA ALA A 58 -11.82 12.54 1.73
C ALA A 58 -10.73 11.47 1.75
N LEU A 59 -9.47 11.84 2.04
CA LEU A 59 -8.35 10.92 2.13
C LEU A 59 -8.53 9.92 3.30
N VAL A 60 -8.95 10.40 4.48
CA VAL A 60 -9.27 9.55 5.64
C VAL A 60 -10.40 8.56 5.31
N LYS A 61 -11.42 9.03 4.59
CA LYS A 61 -12.52 8.16 4.15
C LYS A 61 -12.04 7.06 3.18
N ILE A 62 -11.18 7.40 2.23
CA ILE A 62 -10.57 6.41 1.31
C ILE A 62 -9.76 5.39 2.12
N TRP A 63 -8.86 5.86 2.99
CA TRP A 63 -8.06 5.02 3.87
C TRP A 63 -8.91 4.05 4.68
N PHE A 64 -9.99 4.52 5.33
CA PHE A 64 -10.88 3.70 6.14
C PHE A 64 -11.51 2.55 5.33
N PHE A 65 -12.05 2.84 4.13
CA PHE A 65 -12.64 1.79 3.29
C PHE A 65 -11.59 0.86 2.67
N ASN A 66 -10.39 1.35 2.37
CA ASN A 66 -9.28 0.48 1.96
C ASN A 66 -8.90 -0.52 3.07
N ILE A 67 -8.85 -0.07 4.34
CA ILE A 67 -8.62 -0.95 5.50
C ILE A 67 -9.64 -2.08 5.55
N ILE A 68 -10.93 -1.75 5.44
CA ILE A 68 -11.99 -2.77 5.48
C ILE A 68 -11.77 -3.80 4.37
N GLY A 69 -11.49 -3.37 3.15
CA GLY A 69 -11.21 -4.28 2.03
C GLY A 69 -10.03 -5.21 2.28
N CYS A 70 -8.92 -4.68 2.79
CA CYS A 70 -7.74 -5.48 3.14
C CYS A 70 -7.99 -6.43 4.33
N ALA A 71 -8.74 -5.96 5.33
CA ALA A 71 -9.09 -6.78 6.49
C ALA A 71 -9.93 -8.01 6.10
N LEU A 72 -10.85 -7.89 5.14
CA LEU A 72 -11.63 -9.02 4.63
C LEU A 72 -10.71 -10.09 4.02
N LEU A 73 -9.67 -9.69 3.26
CA LEU A 73 -8.69 -10.62 2.71
C LEU A 73 -7.78 -11.21 3.80
N GLY A 74 -7.39 -10.42 4.80
CA GLY A 74 -6.66 -10.91 5.96
C GLY A 74 -7.43 -11.98 6.74
N LEU A 75 -8.75 -11.75 6.97
CA LEU A 75 -9.64 -12.74 7.59
C LEU A 75 -9.76 -14.01 6.74
N LEU A 76 -9.85 -13.88 5.43
CA LEU A 76 -9.87 -15.04 4.52
C LEU A 76 -8.58 -15.86 4.68
N VAL A 77 -7.40 -15.21 4.62
CA VAL A 77 -6.11 -15.89 4.80
C VAL A 77 -6.02 -16.57 6.17
N PHE A 78 -6.39 -15.87 7.24
CA PHE A 78 -6.43 -16.43 8.59
C PHE A 78 -7.32 -17.67 8.65
N SER A 79 -8.52 -17.63 8.05
CA SER A 79 -9.48 -18.74 8.05
C SER A 79 -8.98 -19.97 7.28
N LEU A 80 -8.14 -19.78 6.25
CA LEU A 80 -7.55 -20.86 5.47
C LEU A 80 -6.35 -21.50 6.19
N GLY A 81 -5.67 -20.76 7.07
CA GLY A 81 -4.53 -21.27 7.84
C GLY A 81 -3.26 -21.53 7.03
N GLY A 82 -2.35 -22.29 7.63
CA GLY A 82 -1.14 -22.79 6.98
C GLY A 82 -0.03 -21.76 6.80
N ALA A 83 0.92 -22.05 5.91
CA ALA A 83 2.13 -21.26 5.69
C ALA A 83 1.89 -19.75 5.41
N PRO A 84 0.81 -19.29 4.76
CA PRO A 84 0.53 -17.86 4.62
C PRO A 84 0.31 -17.17 5.97
N VAL A 85 -0.34 -17.82 6.94
CA VAL A 85 -0.58 -17.25 8.29
C VAL A 85 0.74 -17.17 9.06
N GLU A 86 1.54 -18.24 9.05
CA GLU A 86 2.86 -18.28 9.70
C GLU A 86 3.76 -17.15 9.13
N ARG A 87 3.79 -17.00 7.82
CA ARG A 87 4.54 -15.91 7.16
C ARG A 87 4.02 -14.53 7.56
N ALA A 88 2.72 -14.36 7.73
CA ALA A 88 2.15 -13.10 8.20
C ALA A 88 2.59 -12.79 9.64
N GLN A 89 2.61 -13.80 10.52
CA GLN A 89 3.09 -13.69 11.91
C GLN A 89 4.56 -13.26 11.96
N ASP A 90 5.43 -13.96 11.23
CA ASP A 90 6.86 -13.62 11.15
C ASP A 90 7.09 -12.21 10.60
N MET A 91 6.33 -11.83 9.56
CA MET A 91 6.43 -10.50 8.97
C MET A 91 6.03 -9.41 9.96
N VAL A 92 4.90 -9.55 10.64
CA VAL A 92 4.42 -8.53 11.58
C VAL A 92 5.38 -8.41 12.77
N ALA A 93 5.81 -9.53 13.35
CA ALA A 93 6.78 -9.55 14.43
C ALA A 93 8.12 -8.91 14.01
N GLY A 94 8.65 -9.29 12.85
CA GLY A 94 9.89 -8.72 12.32
C GLY A 94 9.81 -7.23 12.02
N ARG A 95 8.65 -6.72 11.60
CA ARG A 95 8.42 -5.29 11.35
C ARG A 95 8.35 -4.48 12.65
N ILE A 96 7.64 -4.96 13.65
CA ILE A 96 7.56 -4.35 14.98
C ILE A 96 8.95 -4.28 15.62
N ALA A 97 9.74 -5.34 15.51
CA ALA A 97 11.09 -5.41 16.04
C ALA A 97 12.07 -4.38 15.44
N GLN A 98 11.79 -3.79 14.27
CA GLN A 98 12.59 -2.71 13.70
C GLN A 98 12.54 -1.41 14.51
N GLY A 99 11.51 -1.25 15.33
CA GLY A 99 11.26 -0.04 16.11
C GLY A 99 10.66 1.12 15.28
N PRO A 100 10.21 2.18 15.98
CA PRO A 100 9.41 3.24 15.35
C PRO A 100 10.12 4.00 14.23
N TRP A 101 11.36 4.39 14.45
CA TRP A 101 12.09 5.22 13.48
C TRP A 101 12.33 4.49 12.16
N ARG A 102 12.82 3.25 12.21
CA ARG A 102 13.08 2.46 10.99
C ARG A 102 11.77 2.13 10.27
N SER A 103 10.71 1.83 11.01
CA SER A 103 9.39 1.57 10.43
C SER A 103 8.85 2.78 9.68
N PHE A 104 8.97 3.98 10.26
CA PHE A 104 8.59 5.23 9.61
C PHE A 104 9.39 5.45 8.31
N LEU A 105 10.72 5.35 8.33
CA LEU A 105 11.55 5.55 7.14
C LEU A 105 11.23 4.54 6.02
N ARG A 106 10.99 3.28 6.37
CA ARG A 106 10.57 2.24 5.42
C ARG A 106 9.21 2.56 4.79
N ALA A 107 8.31 3.14 5.55
CA ALA A 107 7.02 3.60 5.05
C ALA A 107 7.16 4.81 4.11
N VAL A 108 8.06 5.76 4.42
CA VAL A 108 8.38 6.90 3.52
C VAL A 108 8.87 6.38 2.16
N GLY A 109 9.80 5.41 2.15
CA GLY A 109 10.30 4.80 0.92
C GLY A 109 9.18 4.17 0.07
N CYS A 110 8.25 3.45 0.69
CA CYS A 110 7.10 2.88 -0.01
C CYS A 110 6.20 3.97 -0.60
N GLY A 111 5.84 4.98 0.19
CA GLY A 111 4.98 6.07 -0.26
C GLY A 111 5.55 6.79 -1.49
N LEU A 112 6.86 7.06 -1.49
CA LEU A 112 7.56 7.69 -2.61
C LEU A 112 7.48 6.85 -3.89
N ILE A 113 7.77 5.54 -3.81
CA ILE A 113 7.73 4.66 -4.98
C ILE A 113 6.31 4.57 -5.54
N ILE A 114 5.30 4.41 -4.68
CA ILE A 114 3.91 4.32 -5.11
C ILE A 114 3.43 5.62 -5.76
N ASP A 115 3.75 6.79 -5.19
CA ASP A 115 3.39 8.07 -5.78
C ASP A 115 3.99 8.24 -7.17
N ILE A 116 5.29 7.95 -7.33
CA ILE A 116 5.96 8.02 -8.64
C ILE A 116 5.30 7.06 -9.64
N ALA A 117 5.08 5.80 -9.25
CA ALA A 117 4.51 4.78 -10.12
C ALA A 117 3.09 5.16 -10.60
N VAL A 118 2.24 5.58 -9.68
CA VAL A 118 0.85 5.98 -9.98
C VAL A 118 0.81 7.27 -10.78
N TRP A 119 1.68 8.24 -10.47
CA TRP A 119 1.77 9.50 -11.22
C TRP A 119 2.22 9.27 -12.66
N LEU A 120 3.25 8.45 -12.88
CA LEU A 120 3.72 8.09 -14.23
C LEU A 120 2.65 7.36 -15.02
N TYR A 121 1.91 6.43 -14.39
CA TYR A 121 0.78 5.79 -15.05
C TYR A 121 -0.26 6.82 -15.50
N LYS A 122 -0.70 7.69 -14.61
CA LYS A 122 -1.75 8.69 -14.91
C LYS A 122 -1.34 9.72 -15.97
N ASN A 123 -0.09 10.16 -15.95
CA ASN A 123 0.37 11.25 -16.80
C ASN A 123 1.06 10.79 -18.08
N LYS A 124 1.64 9.58 -18.09
CA LYS A 124 2.37 9.03 -19.25
C LYS A 124 1.72 7.77 -19.84
N GLY A 125 0.70 7.22 -19.20
CA GLY A 125 0.00 6.00 -19.62
C GLY A 125 0.82 4.71 -19.49
N SER A 126 2.01 4.75 -18.90
CA SER A 126 2.87 3.58 -18.76
C SER A 126 2.57 2.80 -17.48
N ILE A 127 2.27 1.51 -17.63
CA ILE A 127 2.07 0.58 -16.50
C ILE A 127 3.38 0.05 -15.91
N LEU A 128 4.50 0.20 -16.63
CA LEU A 128 5.80 -0.34 -16.23
C LEU A 128 6.27 0.16 -14.86
N PRO A 129 6.12 1.46 -14.49
CA PRO A 129 6.49 1.93 -13.17
C PRO A 129 5.70 1.26 -12.04
N VAL A 130 4.45 0.83 -12.29
CA VAL A 130 3.66 0.07 -11.32
C VAL A 130 4.17 -1.37 -11.24
N LEU A 131 4.39 -2.01 -12.40
CA LEU A 131 4.86 -3.39 -12.50
C LEU A 131 6.22 -3.60 -11.81
N PHE A 132 7.15 -2.66 -11.96
CA PHE A 132 8.48 -2.75 -11.34
C PHE A 132 8.55 -2.10 -9.95
N GLY A 133 7.81 -1.03 -9.71
CA GLY A 133 7.82 -0.29 -8.44
C GLY A 133 7.28 -1.12 -7.28
N VAL A 134 6.29 -1.98 -7.54
CA VAL A 134 5.73 -2.85 -6.50
C VAL A 134 6.75 -3.90 -6.03
N PRO A 135 7.34 -4.72 -6.89
CA PRO A 135 8.41 -5.62 -6.45
C PRO A 135 9.58 -4.88 -5.79
N LEU A 136 9.95 -3.70 -6.32
CA LEU A 136 11.02 -2.89 -5.76
C LEU A 136 10.76 -2.55 -4.29
N PHE A 137 9.60 -1.95 -3.95
CA PHE A 137 9.37 -1.56 -2.56
C PHE A 137 9.28 -2.77 -1.62
N ILE A 138 8.73 -3.90 -2.09
CA ILE A 138 8.64 -5.12 -1.28
C ILE A 138 10.04 -5.68 -1.00
N LEU A 139 10.88 -5.82 -2.03
CA LEU A 139 12.23 -6.38 -1.91
C LEU A 139 13.17 -5.46 -1.12
N CYS A 140 12.97 -4.14 -1.16
CA CYS A 140 13.64 -3.19 -0.27
C CYS A 140 13.16 -3.25 1.19
N GLY A 141 12.13 -4.05 1.47
CA GLY A 141 11.54 -4.16 2.80
C GLY A 141 10.81 -2.89 3.23
N PHE A 142 10.23 -2.13 2.30
CA PHE A 142 9.43 -0.95 2.58
C PHE A 142 7.98 -1.33 2.93
N TYR A 143 7.30 -0.50 3.72
CA TYR A 143 6.03 -0.82 4.34
C TYR A 143 4.87 -0.05 3.71
N HIS A 144 3.85 -0.78 3.28
CA HIS A 144 2.65 -0.24 2.66
C HIS A 144 1.45 -0.31 3.61
N SER A 145 1.00 0.83 4.14
CA SER A 145 -0.01 0.91 5.20
C SER A 145 -1.30 0.14 4.89
N ILE A 146 -1.76 0.14 3.65
CA ILE A 146 -3.00 -0.57 3.28
C ILE A 146 -2.76 -2.09 3.24
N ALA A 147 -1.66 -2.56 2.63
CA ALA A 147 -1.33 -3.97 2.59
C ALA A 147 -1.03 -4.56 3.97
N ASP A 148 -0.41 -3.76 4.86
CA ASP A 148 -0.08 -4.17 6.22
C ASP A 148 -1.31 -4.61 7.02
N VAL A 149 -2.48 -4.05 6.72
CA VAL A 149 -3.74 -4.49 7.34
C VAL A 149 -4.02 -5.97 7.03
N THR A 150 -3.80 -6.40 5.78
CA THR A 150 -3.96 -7.82 5.42
C THR A 150 -3.01 -8.69 6.23
N TYR A 151 -1.75 -8.28 6.41
CA TYR A 151 -0.77 -9.04 7.18
C TYR A 151 -1.11 -9.09 8.68
N ILE A 152 -1.48 -7.95 9.27
CA ILE A 152 -1.84 -7.86 10.69
C ILE A 152 -3.07 -8.73 10.99
N VAL A 153 -4.10 -8.66 10.15
CA VAL A 153 -5.32 -9.45 10.32
C VAL A 153 -5.07 -10.93 10.05
N ALA A 154 -4.28 -11.28 9.02
CA ALA A 154 -3.91 -12.68 8.75
C ALA A 154 -3.06 -13.29 9.86
N ALA A 155 -2.16 -12.51 10.47
CA ALA A 155 -1.35 -12.96 11.60
C ALA A 155 -2.18 -13.17 12.87
N TRP A 156 -3.38 -12.56 12.95
CA TRP A 156 -4.25 -12.55 14.13
C TRP A 156 -3.50 -12.13 15.41
N THR A 157 -2.67 -11.11 15.29
CA THR A 157 -1.86 -10.61 16.39
C THR A 157 -2.48 -9.38 17.03
N TRP A 158 -2.37 -9.30 18.36
CA TRP A 158 -2.87 -8.19 19.20
C TRP A 158 -1.72 -7.55 19.99
N ASP A 159 -0.53 -7.49 19.39
CA ASP A 159 0.62 -6.85 20.02
C ASP A 159 0.32 -5.36 20.29
N PRO A 160 0.48 -4.86 21.54
CA PRO A 160 0.30 -3.45 21.86
C PRO A 160 1.16 -2.50 21.03
N ALA A 161 2.28 -2.97 20.49
CA ALA A 161 3.13 -2.19 19.60
C ALA A 161 2.41 -1.76 18.31
N LEU A 162 1.33 -2.43 17.90
CA LEU A 162 0.49 -2.02 16.77
C LEU A 162 -0.10 -0.62 16.95
N LEU A 163 -0.27 -0.15 18.20
CA LEU A 163 -0.77 1.19 18.52
C LEU A 163 0.17 2.31 18.04
N TRP A 164 1.48 2.08 18.02
CA TRP A 164 2.42 3.03 17.44
C TRP A 164 2.84 2.64 16.02
N TYR A 165 2.97 1.35 15.75
CA TYR A 165 3.44 0.84 14.46
C TYR A 165 2.55 1.30 13.32
N TYR A 166 1.26 0.98 13.37
CA TYR A 166 0.36 1.23 12.26
C TYR A 166 0.17 2.72 11.93
N PRO A 167 -0.07 3.63 12.91
CA PRO A 167 -0.12 5.06 12.63
C PRO A 167 1.15 5.63 12.00
N LEU A 168 2.34 5.14 12.42
CA LEU A 168 3.61 5.58 11.84
C LEU A 168 3.75 5.14 10.38
N ILE A 169 3.28 3.93 10.02
CA ILE A 169 3.30 3.49 8.62
C ILE A 169 2.36 4.35 7.75
N VAL A 170 1.16 4.65 8.26
CA VAL A 170 0.22 5.54 7.56
C VAL A 170 0.85 6.93 7.33
N LEU A 171 1.43 7.52 8.38
CA LEU A 171 2.09 8.82 8.31
C LEU A 171 3.31 8.78 7.37
N GLY A 172 4.15 7.75 7.46
CA GLY A 172 5.31 7.59 6.59
C GLY A 172 4.92 7.48 5.12
N ASN A 173 3.89 6.70 4.79
CA ASN A 173 3.38 6.65 3.42
C ASN A 173 2.87 8.03 2.96
N TYR A 174 2.16 8.78 3.83
CA TYR A 174 1.72 10.13 3.51
C TYR A 174 2.89 11.05 3.17
N VAL A 175 3.92 11.07 4.03
CA VAL A 175 5.14 11.87 3.80
C VAL A 175 5.79 11.46 2.48
N GLY A 176 6.02 10.15 2.26
CA GLY A 176 6.63 9.63 1.05
C GLY A 176 5.88 10.03 -0.23
N CYS A 177 4.56 9.92 -0.23
CA CYS A 177 3.72 10.32 -1.36
C CYS A 177 3.80 11.83 -1.69
N ASN A 178 4.20 12.66 -0.73
CA ASN A 178 4.30 14.10 -0.94
C ASN A 178 5.72 14.57 -1.33
N VAL A 179 6.73 13.71 -1.28
CA VAL A 179 8.13 14.08 -1.63
C VAL A 179 8.21 14.66 -3.05
N ARG A 180 7.65 13.95 -4.04
CA ARG A 180 7.64 14.44 -5.43
C ARG A 180 6.99 15.82 -5.54
N ARG A 181 5.89 16.04 -4.85
CA ARG A 181 5.12 17.29 -4.89
C ARG A 181 5.90 18.50 -4.33
N VAL A 182 6.76 18.26 -3.34
CA VAL A 182 7.59 19.33 -2.72
C VAL A 182 8.89 19.55 -3.49
N THR A 183 9.40 18.50 -4.19
CA THR A 183 10.72 18.57 -4.84
C THR A 183 10.65 18.94 -6.31
N LEU A 184 9.56 18.59 -7.00
CA LEU A 184 9.37 18.98 -8.40
C LEU A 184 8.45 20.20 -8.50
N PRO A 185 8.86 21.26 -9.23
CA PRO A 185 7.98 22.37 -9.49
C PRO A 185 6.73 21.88 -10.23
N ALA A 186 5.59 22.53 -9.97
CA ALA A 186 4.37 22.28 -10.73
C ALA A 186 4.67 22.48 -12.22
N SER A 187 4.88 21.37 -12.92
CA SER A 187 5.13 21.40 -14.35
C SER A 187 3.79 21.54 -15.09
N SER A 188 3.82 22.09 -16.28
CA SER A 188 2.67 22.12 -17.22
C SER A 188 2.07 20.72 -17.50
N ALA A 189 2.71 19.66 -17.01
CA ALA A 189 2.24 18.27 -17.07
C ALA A 189 1.12 17.95 -16.04
N ASP A 190 0.92 18.80 -15.02
CA ASP A 190 -0.19 18.67 -14.06
C ASP A 190 -1.50 19.30 -14.57
N SER A 191 -1.48 19.92 -15.73
CA SER A 191 -2.68 20.41 -16.41
C SER A 191 -3.46 19.21 -16.95
N PRO A 192 -4.76 19.05 -16.62
CA PRO A 192 -5.56 17.99 -17.21
C PRO A 192 -5.54 18.15 -18.72
N LYS A 193 -5.16 17.10 -19.45
CA LYS A 193 -5.32 17.10 -20.91
C LYS A 193 -6.80 17.34 -21.17
N ARG A 194 -7.12 18.52 -21.73
CA ARG A 194 -8.45 18.81 -22.26
C ARG A 194 -8.71 17.75 -23.34
N SER A 195 -9.66 16.87 -23.06
CA SER A 195 -10.26 15.94 -24.02
C SER A 195 -11.10 16.71 -25.00
#